data_f9b24d4e69047314c4ccc10ec8068bc2
#
_entry.id   f9b24d4e69047314c4ccc10ec8068bc2
#
_cell.length_a   1.000
_cell.length_b   1.000
_cell.length_c   1.000
_cell.angle_alpha   90.00
_cell.angle_beta   90.00
_cell.angle_gamma   90.00
#
_symmetry.space_group_name_H-M   'P 1'
#
loop_
_entity.id
_entity.type
_entity.pdbx_description
1 polymer ?
#
loop_
_entity_poly.entity_id
_entity_poly.type
_entity_poly.pdbx_seq_one_letter_code
_entity_poly.pdbx_strand_id
1 'polypeptide(L)'
;RLGDGAGSGKVVAPENSLTPENDLAAEKVVAAENGAQSLTLQYLRGERPRYSRSKRTPNYFIKVEGAMEHNLKDIDVAFPLNTLTVVTGVSGSGKSSLVGDILYRAMFRHLNETGEAPGTFRALSGSLDRISQVEYVDQNPIGRSSRSNAVTYLKIYDDIRKLLSEQPYAKMNGYGPAHFSFNQEGGRCPECQGDGFVRIGMQFMADVTMTCEACGGKRFKPDILEVRYRGCNVDDILNMSVSEAIDFFSSDDNPSAQRITARLKTLVDVGLSYIKLGQSSSTLSGGESQRIKLAYYLSMTQNRDSVRPERILFIFDEPTTGLHFYDVEKLLRSFDVLLSKGHSIVVVEHNPDVIRAADWVLDLGPDAGDNGGELVFAGTPEELVAQGNTFTAKYL
;
A
#
# COMPACT_ATOMS: atom_id res chain seq x y z
N ARG A 1 74.88 36.40 22.71
CA ARG A 1 74.38 36.74 24.05
C ARG A 1 72.89 36.73 24.10
N LEU A 2 72.37 35.72 24.78
CA LEU A 2 71.30 35.76 25.80
C LEU A 2 69.95 36.20 25.25
N GLY A 3 68.80 35.53 25.46
CA GLY A 3 68.46 34.64 26.56
C GLY A 3 67.10 34.01 26.34
N ASP A 4 66.92 33.01 27.10
CA ASP A 4 65.83 32.08 27.26
C ASP A 4 64.44 32.68 27.52
N GLY A 5 63.43 31.88 27.17
CA GLY A 5 62.04 32.12 27.60
C GLY A 5 61.10 31.03 27.09
N ALA A 6 61.18 29.83 27.67
CA ALA A 6 60.21 28.77 27.48
C ALA A 6 58.87 29.09 28.13
N GLY A 7 57.80 28.94 27.42
CA GLY A 7 56.41 28.99 27.93
C GLY A 7 55.57 27.89 27.32
N SER A 8 55.60 26.71 27.92
CA SER A 8 54.73 25.59 27.58
C SER A 8 53.31 25.84 28.03
N GLY A 9 52.45 26.32 27.16
CA GLY A 9 51.00 26.33 27.37
C GLY A 9 50.37 25.01 26.96
N LYS A 10 50.11 24.13 27.92
CA LYS A 10 49.23 22.99 27.72
C LYS A 10 47.82 23.50 27.46
N VAL A 11 47.33 23.28 26.24
CA VAL A 11 45.91 23.40 25.94
C VAL A 11 45.26 22.10 26.47
N VAL A 12 44.51 22.22 27.55
CA VAL A 12 43.63 21.19 28.05
C VAL A 12 42.36 21.25 27.23
N ALA A 13 42.10 20.24 26.45
CA ALA A 13 40.80 20.03 25.84
C ALA A 13 39.78 19.60 26.94
N PRO A 14 38.55 20.09 26.93
CA PRO A 14 37.53 19.60 27.84
C PRO A 14 37.09 18.21 27.39
N GLU A 15 37.31 17.22 28.24
CA GLU A 15 36.67 15.91 28.16
C GLU A 15 35.17 16.09 28.40
N ASN A 16 34.36 16.12 27.32
CA ASN A 16 32.92 15.91 27.43
C ASN A 16 32.66 14.40 27.57
N SER A 17 32.65 13.94 28.80
CA SER A 17 32.07 12.61 29.13
C SER A 17 30.53 12.73 29.08
N LEU A 18 29.96 12.42 27.91
CA LEU A 18 28.53 12.18 27.75
C LEU A 18 28.22 10.85 28.47
N THR A 19 27.60 10.91 29.62
CA THR A 19 27.07 9.73 30.31
C THR A 19 25.70 9.38 29.71
N PRO A 20 25.34 8.09 29.56
CA PRO A 20 24.05 7.66 29.00
C PRO A 20 22.80 8.18 29.74
N GLU A 21 22.97 8.63 30.98
CA GLU A 21 21.87 9.19 31.79
C GLU A 21 21.42 10.58 31.34
N ASN A 22 22.28 11.37 30.68
CA ASN A 22 21.92 12.71 30.20
C ASN A 22 21.10 12.67 28.91
N ASP A 23 21.30 11.66 28.06
CA ASP A 23 20.50 11.51 26.82
C ASP A 23 19.04 11.12 27.13
N LEU A 24 18.84 10.24 28.11
CA LEU A 24 17.50 9.84 28.57
C LEU A 24 16.73 11.00 29.25
N ALA A 25 17.45 11.95 29.87
CA ALA A 25 16.86 13.14 30.47
C ALA A 25 16.48 14.19 29.40
N ALA A 26 17.31 14.37 28.37
CA ALA A 26 17.03 15.25 27.26
C ALA A 26 15.84 14.76 26.40
N GLU A 27 15.72 13.46 26.12
CA GLU A 27 14.56 12.87 25.47
C GLU A 27 13.26 13.03 26.29
N LYS A 28 13.32 12.93 27.62
CA LYS A 28 12.17 13.15 28.50
C LYS A 28 11.72 14.61 28.52
N VAL A 29 12.63 15.57 28.40
CA VAL A 29 12.31 17.02 28.36
C VAL A 29 11.66 17.38 27.04
N VAL A 30 12.18 16.89 25.90
CA VAL A 30 11.58 17.12 24.56
C VAL A 30 10.18 16.49 24.45
N ALA A 31 9.94 15.33 25.07
CA ALA A 31 8.62 14.70 25.09
C ALA A 31 7.61 15.45 25.99
N ALA A 32 8.07 16.15 27.03
CA ALA A 32 7.22 16.90 27.94
C ALA A 32 6.81 18.29 27.38
N GLU A 33 7.65 18.92 26.55
CA GLU A 33 7.37 20.26 25.99
C GLU A 33 6.37 20.25 24.82
N ASN A 34 6.21 19.12 24.13
CA ASN A 34 5.34 19.07 22.95
C ASN A 34 3.89 18.60 23.20
N GLY A 35 3.46 18.34 24.42
CA GLY A 35 2.05 18.03 24.77
C GLY A 35 1.34 16.92 23.96
N ALA A 36 1.93 16.46 22.88
CA ALA A 36 1.45 15.40 22.02
C ALA A 36 2.11 14.09 22.44
N GLN A 37 1.37 13.22 23.11
CA GLN A 37 1.84 11.87 23.40
C GLN A 37 2.16 11.16 22.08
N SER A 38 3.43 10.79 21.86
CA SER A 38 3.88 10.04 20.68
C SER A 38 3.05 8.76 20.52
N LEU A 39 2.43 8.58 19.34
CA LEU A 39 1.68 7.37 19.02
C LEU A 39 2.53 6.11 19.18
N THR A 40 3.80 6.16 18.76
CA THR A 40 4.75 5.06 18.92
C THR A 40 4.93 4.68 20.39
N LEU A 41 5.09 5.67 21.29
CA LEU A 41 5.21 5.41 22.72
C LEU A 41 3.95 4.77 23.31
N GLN A 42 2.75 5.17 22.88
CA GLN A 42 1.49 4.57 23.33
C GLN A 42 1.41 3.08 22.97
N TYR A 43 1.84 2.70 21.75
CA TYR A 43 1.89 1.29 21.34
C TYR A 43 2.96 0.50 22.11
N LEU A 44 4.16 1.05 22.28
CA LEU A 44 5.25 0.39 23.01
C LEU A 44 4.92 0.21 24.50
N ARG A 45 4.16 1.11 25.11
CA ARG A 45 3.71 1.01 26.51
C ARG A 45 2.47 0.14 26.68
N GLY A 46 1.88 -0.37 25.61
CA GLY A 46 0.64 -1.11 25.67
C GLY A 46 -0.61 -0.27 26.06
N GLU A 47 -0.51 1.05 26.00
CA GLU A 47 -1.61 1.98 26.31
C GLU A 47 -2.70 1.92 25.23
N ARG A 48 -2.34 1.50 24.00
CA ARG A 48 -3.28 1.20 22.94
C ARG A 48 -3.47 -0.31 22.80
N PRO A 49 -4.72 -0.79 22.86
CA PRO A 49 -5.01 -2.20 22.62
C PRO A 49 -4.64 -2.53 21.17
N ARG A 50 -4.04 -3.70 20.97
CA ARG A 50 -3.82 -4.25 19.62
C ARG A 50 -5.17 -4.51 18.96
N TYR A 51 -5.20 -4.37 17.65
CA TYR A 51 -6.41 -4.65 16.89
C TYR A 51 -6.82 -6.11 17.07
N SER A 52 -8.04 -6.30 17.51
CA SER A 52 -8.65 -7.62 17.66
C SER A 52 -9.91 -7.68 16.79
N ARG A 53 -10.09 -8.77 16.09
CA ARG A 53 -11.24 -9.04 15.21
C ARG A 53 -11.92 -10.35 15.61
N SER A 54 -13.20 -10.47 15.24
CA SER A 54 -13.91 -11.74 15.37
C SER A 54 -13.33 -12.76 14.40
N LYS A 55 -12.84 -13.88 14.91
CA LYS A 55 -12.29 -14.98 14.12
C LYS A 55 -13.41 -15.69 13.33
N ARG A 56 -13.05 -16.14 12.14
CA ARG A 56 -13.94 -16.88 11.23
C ARG A 56 -13.54 -18.34 11.23
N THR A 57 -14.54 -19.22 11.26
CA THR A 57 -14.30 -20.67 11.17
C THR A 57 -14.22 -21.08 9.69
N PRO A 58 -13.13 -21.75 9.27
CA PRO A 58 -12.98 -22.26 7.91
C PRO A 58 -14.03 -23.34 7.59
N ASN A 59 -14.75 -23.18 6.46
CA ASN A 59 -15.74 -24.15 6.00
C ASN A 59 -15.45 -24.69 4.59
N TYR A 60 -14.71 -23.95 3.78
CA TYR A 60 -14.40 -24.27 2.40
C TYR A 60 -12.91 -24.04 2.17
N PHE A 61 -12.31 -24.85 1.31
CA PHE A 61 -10.86 -24.80 1.08
C PHE A 61 -10.54 -24.91 -0.41
N ILE A 62 -9.51 -24.19 -0.84
CA ILE A 62 -8.75 -24.49 -2.05
C ILE A 62 -7.53 -25.31 -1.60
N LYS A 63 -7.23 -26.40 -2.30
CA LYS A 63 -6.10 -27.26 -1.96
C LYS A 63 -5.10 -27.26 -3.12
N VAL A 64 -3.86 -27.01 -2.78
CA VAL A 64 -2.69 -27.24 -3.64
C VAL A 64 -2.07 -28.55 -3.19
N GLU A 65 -2.01 -29.54 -4.05
CA GLU A 65 -1.51 -30.87 -3.76
C GLU A 65 -0.17 -31.07 -4.44
N GLY A 66 0.82 -31.54 -3.70
CA GLY A 66 2.15 -31.87 -4.23
C GLY A 66 2.91 -30.65 -4.77
N ALA A 67 2.99 -29.56 -4.04
CA ALA A 67 3.77 -28.40 -4.41
C ALA A 67 5.27 -28.68 -4.34
N MET A 68 5.97 -28.53 -5.49
CA MET A 68 7.39 -28.92 -5.65
C MET A 68 8.23 -27.82 -6.32
N GLU A 69 7.69 -26.63 -6.51
CA GLU A 69 8.42 -25.54 -7.18
C GLU A 69 9.55 -25.03 -6.31
N HIS A 70 10.71 -24.79 -6.90
CA HIS A 70 11.94 -24.36 -6.24
C HIS A 70 12.34 -25.28 -5.09
N ASN A 71 12.26 -24.78 -3.84
CA ASN A 71 12.63 -25.52 -2.65
C ASN A 71 11.47 -26.27 -1.96
N LEU A 72 10.24 -26.19 -2.49
CA LEU A 72 9.07 -26.85 -1.91
C LEU A 72 9.21 -28.39 -2.02
N LYS A 73 8.88 -29.09 -0.94
CA LYS A 73 9.15 -30.53 -0.76
C LYS A 73 7.89 -31.39 -0.88
N ASP A 74 7.21 -31.36 -2.02
CA ASP A 74 5.99 -32.13 -2.31
C ASP A 74 4.92 -31.94 -1.23
N ILE A 75 4.65 -30.68 -0.86
CA ILE A 75 3.74 -30.34 0.21
C ILE A 75 2.30 -30.21 -0.26
N ASP A 76 1.36 -30.67 0.57
CA ASP A 76 -0.08 -30.46 0.40
C ASP A 76 -0.53 -29.32 1.31
N VAL A 77 -1.15 -28.29 0.72
CA VAL A 77 -1.57 -27.08 1.45
C VAL A 77 -3.02 -26.75 1.20
N ALA A 78 -3.79 -26.51 2.26
CA ALA A 78 -5.19 -26.12 2.19
C ALA A 78 -5.35 -24.65 2.59
N PHE A 79 -5.89 -23.83 1.69
CA PHE A 79 -6.19 -22.42 1.89
C PHE A 79 -7.69 -22.25 2.16
N PRO A 80 -8.08 -21.89 3.38
CA PRO A 80 -9.50 -21.69 3.69
C PRO A 80 -10.06 -20.44 2.99
N LEU A 81 -11.33 -20.52 2.58
CA LEU A 81 -12.05 -19.44 1.93
C LEU A 81 -12.84 -18.60 2.93
N ASN A 82 -13.11 -17.34 2.57
CA ASN A 82 -13.81 -16.35 3.38
C ASN A 82 -13.14 -16.08 4.75
N THR A 83 -11.82 -16.21 4.78
CA THR A 83 -10.96 -16.04 5.95
C THR A 83 -9.75 -15.15 5.61
N LEU A 84 -9.11 -14.62 6.65
CA LEU A 84 -7.78 -14.06 6.58
C LEU A 84 -6.77 -15.19 6.85
N THR A 85 -6.13 -15.67 5.81
CA THR A 85 -5.06 -16.68 5.88
C THR A 85 -3.72 -15.99 5.80
N VAL A 86 -2.84 -16.24 6.76
CA VAL A 86 -1.45 -15.73 6.72
C VAL A 86 -0.50 -16.87 6.41
N VAL A 87 0.32 -16.68 5.37
CA VAL A 87 1.44 -17.56 5.02
C VAL A 87 2.70 -16.92 5.59
N THR A 88 3.32 -17.58 6.56
CA THR A 88 4.49 -17.10 7.28
C THR A 88 5.64 -18.10 7.23
N GLY A 89 6.72 -17.80 7.89
CA GLY A 89 7.95 -18.60 7.94
C GLY A 89 9.19 -17.76 7.65
N VAL A 90 10.38 -18.30 7.86
CA VAL A 90 11.64 -17.58 7.63
C VAL A 90 11.79 -17.14 6.17
N SER A 91 12.63 -16.13 5.92
CA SER A 91 12.91 -15.71 4.54
C SER A 91 13.55 -16.85 3.77
N GLY A 92 13.13 -17.09 2.51
CA GLY A 92 13.61 -18.22 1.71
C GLY A 92 12.99 -19.60 2.04
N SER A 93 11.95 -19.68 2.88
CA SER A 93 11.25 -20.93 3.19
C SER A 93 10.28 -21.43 2.10
N GLY A 94 10.11 -20.69 0.98
CA GLY A 94 9.25 -21.09 -0.14
C GLY A 94 7.88 -20.40 -0.21
N LYS A 95 7.61 -19.38 0.63
CA LYS A 95 6.31 -18.68 0.66
C LYS A 95 5.89 -18.10 -0.69
N SER A 96 6.77 -17.34 -1.34
CA SER A 96 6.48 -16.72 -2.64
C SER A 96 6.29 -17.76 -3.74
N SER A 97 7.03 -18.87 -3.70
CA SER A 97 6.86 -19.99 -4.62
C SER A 97 5.48 -20.67 -4.45
N LEU A 98 5.06 -20.91 -3.20
CA LEU A 98 3.75 -21.50 -2.92
C LEU A 98 2.60 -20.56 -3.32
N VAL A 99 2.68 -19.29 -2.92
CA VAL A 99 1.55 -18.35 -3.06
C VAL A 99 1.54 -17.67 -4.43
N GLY A 100 2.68 -17.15 -4.90
CA GLY A 100 2.79 -16.44 -6.17
C GLY A 100 2.89 -17.37 -7.36
N ASP A 101 3.88 -18.26 -7.35
CA ASP A 101 4.16 -19.10 -8.51
C ASP A 101 3.16 -20.25 -8.68
N ILE A 102 2.65 -20.84 -7.59
CA ILE A 102 1.70 -21.95 -7.67
C ILE A 102 0.26 -21.47 -7.48
N LEU A 103 -0.15 -21.05 -6.28
CA LEU A 103 -1.55 -20.75 -5.97
C LEU A 103 -2.14 -19.71 -6.92
N TYR A 104 -1.50 -18.53 -7.02
CA TYR A 104 -2.01 -17.44 -7.85
C TYR A 104 -2.09 -17.82 -9.32
N ARG A 105 -0.99 -18.33 -9.91
CA ARG A 105 -0.95 -18.66 -11.33
C ARG A 105 -1.90 -19.82 -11.67
N ALA A 106 -2.00 -20.85 -10.81
CA ALA A 106 -2.92 -21.95 -10.99
C ALA A 106 -4.39 -21.51 -10.94
N MET A 107 -4.75 -20.68 -9.94
CA MET A 107 -6.10 -20.10 -9.82
C MET A 107 -6.42 -19.18 -10.99
N PHE A 108 -5.51 -18.29 -11.36
CA PHE A 108 -5.69 -17.38 -12.49
C PHE A 108 -5.95 -18.15 -13.80
N ARG A 109 -5.15 -19.18 -14.05
CA ARG A 109 -5.31 -20.01 -15.24
C ARG A 109 -6.61 -20.85 -15.21
N HIS A 110 -6.99 -21.34 -14.03
CA HIS A 110 -8.24 -22.06 -13.86
C HIS A 110 -9.47 -21.19 -14.19
N LEU A 111 -9.44 -19.91 -13.79
CA LEU A 111 -10.56 -18.97 -13.97
C LEU A 111 -10.62 -18.34 -15.37
N ASN A 112 -9.47 -18.14 -16.02
CA ASN A 112 -9.37 -17.37 -17.27
C ASN A 112 -8.96 -18.23 -18.48
N GLU A 113 -8.62 -19.50 -18.30
CA GLU A 113 -8.09 -20.43 -19.32
C GLU A 113 -6.79 -19.96 -20.00
N THR A 114 -6.22 -18.84 -19.54
CA THR A 114 -5.02 -18.18 -20.06
C THR A 114 -4.13 -17.74 -18.91
N GLY A 115 -2.89 -17.35 -19.21
CA GLY A 115 -1.97 -16.83 -18.20
C GLY A 115 -0.64 -17.57 -18.17
N GLU A 116 0.26 -17.12 -17.30
CA GLU A 116 1.55 -17.76 -17.07
C GLU A 116 1.37 -19.18 -16.55
N ALA A 117 2.29 -20.07 -16.94
CA ALA A 117 2.29 -21.42 -16.40
C ALA A 117 2.54 -21.38 -14.88
N PRO A 118 1.75 -22.10 -14.09
CA PRO A 118 2.05 -22.24 -12.66
C PRO A 118 3.33 -23.04 -12.46
N GLY A 119 3.95 -22.86 -11.30
CA GLY A 119 5.06 -23.70 -10.86
C GLY A 119 4.66 -25.17 -10.74
N THR A 120 5.61 -26.01 -10.41
CA THR A 120 5.44 -27.47 -10.37
C THR A 120 4.59 -27.87 -9.14
N PHE A 121 3.44 -28.48 -9.40
CA PHE A 121 2.56 -29.08 -8.39
C PHE A 121 1.72 -30.20 -9.02
N ARG A 122 1.08 -31.03 -8.20
CA ARG A 122 0.34 -32.22 -8.67
C ARG A 122 -1.07 -31.89 -9.10
N ALA A 123 -1.84 -31.22 -8.23
CA ALA A 123 -3.24 -30.90 -8.51
C ALA A 123 -3.72 -29.66 -7.73
N LEU A 124 -4.70 -28.97 -8.31
CA LEU A 124 -5.49 -27.93 -7.64
C LEU A 124 -6.91 -28.48 -7.46
N SER A 125 -7.40 -28.52 -6.21
CA SER A 125 -8.67 -29.16 -5.88
C SER A 125 -9.46 -28.37 -4.83
N GLY A 126 -10.63 -28.86 -4.44
CA GLY A 126 -11.46 -28.24 -3.41
C GLY A 126 -12.56 -27.34 -3.99
N SER A 127 -12.90 -26.28 -3.28
CA SER A 127 -14.06 -25.42 -3.58
C SER A 127 -13.72 -24.29 -4.57
N LEU A 128 -13.15 -24.63 -5.72
CA LEU A 128 -12.69 -23.69 -6.75
C LEU A 128 -13.84 -22.86 -7.35
N ASP A 129 -15.02 -23.47 -7.49
CA ASP A 129 -16.26 -22.86 -7.99
C ASP A 129 -16.78 -21.68 -7.17
N ARG A 130 -16.26 -21.54 -5.94
CA ARG A 130 -16.62 -20.42 -5.04
C ARG A 130 -15.87 -19.15 -5.30
N ILE A 131 -14.83 -19.18 -6.11
CA ILE A 131 -14.03 -18.01 -6.47
C ILE A 131 -14.31 -17.64 -7.91
N SER A 132 -14.66 -16.38 -8.15
CA SER A 132 -14.91 -15.84 -9.51
C SER A 132 -13.72 -15.08 -10.07
N GLN A 133 -12.78 -14.65 -9.22
CA GLN A 133 -11.63 -13.84 -9.60
C GLN A 133 -10.50 -14.04 -8.59
N VAL A 134 -9.26 -13.97 -9.04
CA VAL A 134 -8.07 -13.93 -8.18
C VAL A 134 -7.27 -12.68 -8.49
N GLU A 135 -6.83 -11.98 -7.44
CA GLU A 135 -6.08 -10.74 -7.55
C GLU A 135 -4.79 -10.80 -6.73
N TYR A 136 -3.66 -10.57 -7.40
CA TYR A 136 -2.36 -10.47 -6.74
C TYR A 136 -2.00 -9.00 -6.52
N VAL A 137 -2.02 -8.57 -5.27
CA VAL A 137 -1.76 -7.19 -4.87
C VAL A 137 -0.32 -7.08 -4.39
N ASP A 138 0.56 -6.81 -5.34
CA ASP A 138 2.00 -6.65 -5.12
C ASP A 138 2.40 -5.19 -4.89
N GLN A 139 3.70 -4.98 -4.62
CA GLN A 139 4.31 -3.67 -4.41
C GLN A 139 4.69 -2.95 -5.71
N ASN A 140 4.37 -3.51 -6.89
CA ASN A 140 4.64 -2.87 -8.16
C ASN A 140 3.87 -1.55 -8.30
N PRO A 141 4.44 -0.55 -8.99
CA PRO A 141 3.77 0.73 -9.21
C PRO A 141 2.38 0.57 -9.85
N ILE A 142 1.43 1.44 -9.47
CA ILE A 142 0.04 1.47 -10.00
C ILE A 142 -0.06 1.89 -11.47
N GLY A 143 1.07 2.18 -12.12
CA GLY A 143 1.18 2.49 -13.55
C GLY A 143 2.61 2.74 -13.96
N ARG A 144 2.89 2.53 -15.24
CA ARG A 144 4.25 2.68 -15.81
C ARG A 144 4.58 4.11 -16.24
N SER A 145 3.58 5.00 -16.32
CA SER A 145 3.74 6.39 -16.76
C SER A 145 3.99 7.31 -15.57
N SER A 146 4.86 8.31 -15.74
CA SER A 146 5.04 9.43 -14.81
C SER A 146 3.75 10.20 -14.50
N ARG A 147 2.74 10.08 -15.38
CA ARG A 147 1.42 10.69 -15.26
C ARG A 147 0.39 9.82 -14.53
N SER A 148 0.73 8.58 -14.20
CA SER A 148 -0.12 7.73 -13.35
C SER A 148 -0.10 8.26 -11.92
N ASN A 149 -1.25 8.33 -11.27
CA ASN A 149 -1.40 8.75 -9.88
C ASN A 149 -2.61 8.06 -9.22
N ALA A 150 -2.75 8.21 -7.92
CA ALA A 150 -3.80 7.55 -7.14
C ALA A 150 -5.21 7.90 -7.65
N VAL A 151 -5.49 9.17 -7.95
CA VAL A 151 -6.84 9.59 -8.34
C VAL A 151 -7.23 9.15 -9.76
N THR A 152 -6.27 8.97 -10.67
CA THR A 152 -6.54 8.35 -11.96
C THR A 152 -6.78 6.86 -11.84
N TYR A 153 -6.02 6.17 -10.98
CA TYR A 153 -6.20 4.74 -10.73
C TYR A 153 -7.57 4.43 -10.11
N LEU A 154 -8.00 5.22 -9.13
CA LEU A 154 -9.33 5.10 -8.50
C LEU A 154 -10.47 5.71 -9.34
N LYS A 155 -10.19 6.23 -10.53
CA LYS A 155 -11.16 6.92 -11.42
C LYS A 155 -11.85 8.13 -10.76
N ILE A 156 -11.23 8.73 -9.74
CA ILE A 156 -11.70 9.95 -9.09
C ILE A 156 -11.49 11.15 -10.01
N TYR A 157 -10.40 11.13 -10.77
CA TYR A 157 -10.04 12.25 -11.66
C TYR A 157 -11.07 12.50 -12.76
N ASP A 158 -11.83 11.50 -13.16
CA ASP A 158 -12.91 11.67 -14.15
C ASP A 158 -14.03 12.56 -13.61
N ASP A 159 -14.40 12.41 -12.34
CA ASP A 159 -15.39 13.28 -11.69
C ASP A 159 -14.83 14.70 -11.47
N ILE A 160 -13.52 14.86 -11.15
CA ILE A 160 -12.86 16.17 -11.04
C ILE A 160 -12.87 16.90 -12.40
N ARG A 161 -12.50 16.22 -13.48
CA ARG A 161 -12.51 16.79 -14.84
C ARG A 161 -13.90 17.23 -15.27
N LYS A 162 -14.91 16.42 -14.96
CA LYS A 162 -16.31 16.74 -15.22
C LYS A 162 -16.73 18.00 -14.46
N LEU A 163 -16.43 18.06 -13.16
CA LEU A 163 -16.75 19.19 -12.29
C LEU A 163 -16.13 20.51 -12.80
N LEU A 164 -14.87 20.47 -13.24
CA LEU A 164 -14.20 21.65 -13.82
C LEU A 164 -14.80 22.06 -15.16
N SER A 165 -15.19 21.12 -16.03
CA SER A 165 -15.82 21.42 -17.32
C SER A 165 -17.22 22.04 -17.20
N GLU A 166 -17.88 21.87 -16.07
CA GLU A 166 -19.19 22.43 -15.78
C GLU A 166 -19.13 23.91 -15.32
N GLN A 167 -17.92 24.44 -15.05
CA GLN A 167 -17.75 25.82 -14.59
C GLN A 167 -18.09 26.84 -15.70
N PRO A 168 -18.59 28.05 -15.33
CA PRO A 168 -19.01 29.05 -16.30
C PRO A 168 -17.93 29.41 -17.34
N TYR A 169 -16.68 29.62 -16.87
CA TYR A 169 -15.56 29.98 -17.75
C TYR A 169 -15.22 28.82 -18.71
N ALA A 170 -15.26 27.56 -18.25
CA ALA A 170 -15.05 26.39 -19.11
C ALA A 170 -16.14 26.31 -20.21
N LYS A 171 -17.41 26.49 -19.85
CA LYS A 171 -18.52 26.45 -20.77
C LYS A 171 -18.44 27.56 -21.82
N MET A 172 -18.06 28.78 -21.41
CA MET A 172 -17.92 29.94 -22.34
C MET A 172 -16.82 29.68 -23.38
N ASN A 173 -15.75 28.99 -23.00
CA ASN A 173 -14.61 28.70 -23.88
C ASN A 173 -14.69 27.33 -24.57
N GLY A 174 -15.77 26.57 -24.36
CA GLY A 174 -15.94 25.24 -24.95
C GLY A 174 -15.02 24.17 -24.38
N TYR A 175 -14.54 24.35 -23.15
CA TYR A 175 -13.65 23.38 -22.50
C TYR A 175 -14.42 22.20 -21.87
N GLY A 176 -14.39 21.06 -22.56
CA GLY A 176 -14.93 19.81 -22.03
C GLY A 176 -13.95 19.07 -21.08
N PRO A 177 -14.34 17.92 -20.50
CA PRO A 177 -13.51 17.17 -19.55
C PRO A 177 -12.13 16.75 -20.08
N ALA A 178 -11.98 16.58 -21.40
CA ALA A 178 -10.71 16.25 -22.05
C ALA A 178 -9.65 17.35 -21.89
N HIS A 179 -10.04 18.62 -21.83
CA HIS A 179 -9.14 19.75 -21.65
C HIS A 179 -8.47 19.77 -20.27
N PHE A 180 -9.06 19.14 -19.27
CA PHE A 180 -8.50 18.99 -17.93
C PHE A 180 -7.71 17.68 -17.75
N SER A 181 -7.37 17.00 -18.85
CA SER A 181 -6.57 15.79 -18.83
C SER A 181 -5.10 16.10 -19.14
N PHE A 182 -4.20 15.69 -18.28
CA PHE A 182 -2.75 15.73 -18.56
C PHE A 182 -2.29 14.57 -19.46
N ASN A 183 -3.17 13.63 -19.80
CA ASN A 183 -2.88 12.50 -20.69
C ASN A 183 -3.33 12.74 -22.14
N GLN A 184 -4.27 13.64 -22.36
CA GLN A 184 -4.86 13.91 -23.67
C GLN A 184 -4.44 15.30 -24.20
N GLU A 185 -4.45 15.45 -25.52
CA GLU A 185 -4.25 16.75 -26.14
C GLU A 185 -5.46 17.69 -25.91
N GLY A 186 -5.21 18.97 -25.95
CA GLY A 186 -6.21 20.02 -25.73
C GLY A 186 -5.77 21.01 -24.66
N GLY A 187 -5.78 20.61 -23.40
CA GLY A 187 -5.43 21.51 -22.30
C GLY A 187 -4.09 21.28 -21.66
N ARG A 188 -3.41 20.16 -21.93
CA ARG A 188 -2.06 19.90 -21.36
C ARG A 188 -1.00 20.82 -21.95
N CYS A 189 0.04 21.12 -21.19
CA CYS A 189 1.20 21.85 -21.67
C CYS A 189 1.85 21.12 -22.86
N PRO A 190 2.08 21.80 -24.01
CA PRO A 190 2.66 21.15 -25.18
C PRO A 190 4.11 20.78 -25.01
N GLU A 191 4.90 21.52 -24.20
CA GLU A 191 6.33 21.29 -23.98
C GLU A 191 6.57 20.00 -23.17
N CYS A 192 6.02 19.92 -21.94
CA CYS A 192 6.17 18.74 -21.10
C CYS A 192 5.11 17.67 -21.33
N GLN A 193 4.17 17.91 -22.23
CA GLN A 193 3.05 17.02 -22.55
C GLN A 193 2.24 16.54 -21.34
N GLY A 194 2.16 17.37 -20.29
CA GLY A 194 1.41 17.10 -19.08
C GLY A 194 2.24 16.45 -17.95
N ASP A 195 3.54 16.25 -18.11
CA ASP A 195 4.41 15.70 -17.05
C ASP A 195 4.73 16.75 -15.96
N GLY A 196 4.77 18.03 -16.33
CA GLY A 196 5.20 19.12 -15.44
C GLY A 196 6.73 19.28 -15.35
N PHE A 197 7.48 18.36 -15.93
CA PHE A 197 8.94 18.36 -15.98
C PHE A 197 9.44 17.85 -17.34
N VAL A 198 10.68 18.19 -17.67
CA VAL A 198 11.40 17.73 -18.86
C VAL A 198 12.56 16.85 -18.40
N ARG A 199 12.74 15.70 -19.05
CA ARG A 199 13.87 14.80 -18.81
C ARG A 199 14.94 15.05 -19.86
N ILE A 200 16.16 15.29 -19.41
CA ILE A 200 17.33 15.41 -20.25
C ILE A 200 18.15 14.14 -20.07
N GLY A 201 18.13 13.29 -21.10
CA GLY A 201 18.92 12.05 -21.10
C GLY A 201 20.41 12.36 -21.17
N MET A 202 21.20 11.77 -20.27
CA MET A 202 22.65 11.86 -20.24
C MET A 202 23.26 10.54 -20.65
N GLN A 203 24.18 10.55 -21.64
CA GLN A 203 24.78 9.31 -22.19
C GLN A 203 25.53 8.46 -21.17
N PHE A 204 26.05 9.04 -20.08
CA PHE A 204 26.91 8.36 -19.11
C PHE A 204 26.52 8.62 -17.64
N MET A 205 25.42 9.32 -17.38
CA MET A 205 24.90 9.63 -16.05
C MET A 205 23.40 9.43 -16.00
N ALA A 206 22.82 9.41 -14.80
CA ALA A 206 21.36 9.38 -14.62
C ALA A 206 20.70 10.60 -15.29
N ASP A 207 19.53 10.38 -15.89
CA ASP A 207 18.74 11.44 -16.50
C ASP A 207 18.49 12.58 -15.50
N VAL A 208 18.68 13.82 -15.96
CA VAL A 208 18.36 15.02 -15.17
C VAL A 208 16.91 15.41 -15.42
N THR A 209 16.15 15.59 -14.35
CA THR A 209 14.78 16.05 -14.41
C THR A 209 14.70 17.52 -14.02
N MET A 210 14.17 18.37 -14.91
CA MET A 210 14.01 19.80 -14.69
C MET A 210 12.52 20.18 -14.74
N THR A 211 12.10 21.11 -13.90
CA THR A 211 10.75 21.68 -13.98
C THR A 211 10.53 22.30 -15.36
N CYS A 212 9.40 22.01 -15.99
CA CYS A 212 9.05 22.59 -17.28
C CYS A 212 8.89 24.10 -17.16
N GLU A 213 9.71 24.88 -17.86
CA GLU A 213 9.68 26.35 -17.82
C GLU A 213 8.37 26.92 -18.39
N ALA A 214 7.86 26.31 -19.47
CA ALA A 214 6.65 26.79 -20.16
C ALA A 214 5.39 26.76 -19.29
N CYS A 215 5.24 25.79 -18.38
CA CYS A 215 4.10 25.71 -17.49
C CYS A 215 4.44 25.89 -15.99
N GLY A 216 5.71 26.13 -15.67
CA GLY A 216 6.15 26.25 -14.28
C GLY A 216 5.81 25.02 -13.42
N GLY A 217 5.82 23.82 -14.00
CA GLY A 217 5.46 22.57 -13.32
C GLY A 217 3.96 22.27 -13.27
N LYS A 218 3.07 23.17 -13.69
CA LYS A 218 1.61 23.07 -13.53
C LYS A 218 0.92 22.13 -14.52
N ARG A 219 1.63 21.55 -15.48
CA ARG A 219 1.15 20.52 -16.43
C ARG A 219 0.13 20.98 -17.49
N PHE A 220 -0.51 22.12 -17.32
CA PHE A 220 -1.60 22.63 -18.17
C PHE A 220 -1.23 23.95 -18.83
N LYS A 221 -1.98 24.30 -19.88
CA LYS A 221 -1.91 25.61 -20.53
C LYS A 221 -2.46 26.70 -19.59
N PRO A 222 -2.00 27.96 -19.70
CA PRO A 222 -2.49 29.05 -18.86
C PRO A 222 -4.01 29.21 -18.91
N ASP A 223 -4.63 29.13 -20.09
CA ASP A 223 -6.08 29.29 -20.28
C ASP A 223 -6.91 28.26 -19.49
N ILE A 224 -6.40 27.02 -19.36
CA ILE A 224 -7.06 25.97 -18.59
C ILE A 224 -6.95 26.25 -17.08
N LEU A 225 -5.85 26.88 -16.63
CA LEU A 225 -5.64 27.27 -15.25
C LEU A 225 -6.51 28.43 -14.79
N GLU A 226 -7.13 29.17 -15.74
CA GLU A 226 -8.14 30.20 -15.42
C GLU A 226 -9.48 29.61 -14.99
N VAL A 227 -9.77 28.36 -15.34
CA VAL A 227 -10.97 27.66 -14.87
C VAL A 227 -10.85 27.37 -13.39
N ARG A 228 -11.78 27.88 -12.60
CA ARG A 228 -11.78 27.72 -11.14
C ARG A 228 -13.08 27.13 -10.63
N TYR A 229 -12.95 26.15 -9.76
CA TYR A 229 -14.03 25.62 -8.94
C TYR A 229 -13.78 26.04 -7.49
N ARG A 230 -14.68 26.83 -6.92
CA ARG A 230 -14.55 27.37 -5.55
C ARG A 230 -13.20 28.07 -5.31
N GLY A 231 -12.71 28.79 -6.29
CA GLY A 231 -11.44 29.53 -6.23
C GLY A 231 -10.20 28.74 -6.60
N CYS A 232 -10.26 27.40 -6.68
CA CYS A 232 -9.13 26.52 -7.00
C CYS A 232 -9.18 26.07 -8.46
N ASN A 233 -8.05 26.11 -9.15
CA ASN A 233 -7.88 25.53 -10.48
C ASN A 233 -7.47 24.07 -10.43
N VAL A 234 -7.27 23.43 -11.58
CA VAL A 234 -6.93 22.01 -11.67
C VAL A 234 -5.57 21.68 -11.01
N ASP A 235 -4.59 22.59 -11.08
CA ASP A 235 -3.28 22.39 -10.45
C ASP A 235 -3.38 22.53 -8.92
N ASP A 236 -4.13 23.52 -8.43
CA ASP A 236 -4.39 23.70 -7.01
C ASP A 236 -5.04 22.44 -6.42
N ILE A 237 -6.05 21.87 -7.10
CA ILE A 237 -6.73 20.64 -6.68
C ILE A 237 -5.76 19.44 -6.67
N LEU A 238 -4.94 19.28 -7.70
CA LEU A 238 -3.99 18.17 -7.80
C LEU A 238 -2.87 18.26 -6.74
N ASN A 239 -2.58 19.45 -6.23
CA ASN A 239 -1.61 19.67 -5.17
C ASN A 239 -2.17 19.46 -3.75
N MET A 240 -3.49 19.35 -3.57
CA MET A 240 -4.09 19.01 -2.29
C MET A 240 -3.69 17.60 -1.86
N SER A 241 -3.48 17.40 -0.58
CA SER A 241 -3.48 16.07 0.04
C SER A 241 -4.89 15.46 -0.01
N VAL A 242 -4.99 14.14 0.16
CA VAL A 242 -6.29 13.46 0.23
C VAL A 242 -7.16 14.06 1.35
N SER A 243 -6.56 14.39 2.51
CA SER A 243 -7.30 15.01 3.63
C SER A 243 -7.87 16.37 3.26
N GLU A 244 -7.02 17.28 2.74
CA GLU A 244 -7.43 18.62 2.29
C GLU A 244 -8.50 18.56 1.19
N ALA A 245 -8.37 17.61 0.26
CA ALA A 245 -9.35 17.43 -0.80
C ALA A 245 -10.71 16.94 -0.26
N ILE A 246 -10.72 16.06 0.74
CA ILE A 246 -11.98 15.66 1.40
C ILE A 246 -12.66 16.86 2.03
N ASP A 247 -11.93 17.70 2.78
CA ASP A 247 -12.48 18.89 3.41
C ASP A 247 -13.00 19.88 2.35
N PHE A 248 -12.26 20.03 1.24
CA PHE A 248 -12.64 20.91 0.12
C PHE A 248 -13.91 20.47 -0.58
N PHE A 249 -14.05 19.17 -0.90
CA PHE A 249 -15.21 18.65 -1.64
C PHE A 249 -16.42 18.34 -0.76
N SER A 250 -16.23 17.99 0.52
CA SER A 250 -17.33 17.60 1.44
C SER A 250 -18.28 18.76 1.76
N SER A 251 -17.84 19.99 1.60
CA SER A 251 -18.64 21.20 1.85
C SER A 251 -19.51 21.63 0.65
N ASP A 252 -19.68 20.76 -0.35
CA ASP A 252 -20.50 21.00 -1.53
C ASP A 252 -21.53 19.88 -1.73
N ASP A 253 -22.79 20.25 -1.96
CA ASP A 253 -23.89 19.30 -2.22
C ASP A 253 -23.90 18.78 -3.67
N ASN A 254 -22.94 19.19 -4.51
CA ASN A 254 -22.82 18.72 -5.88
C ASN A 254 -22.59 17.20 -5.93
N PRO A 255 -23.40 16.42 -6.69
CA PRO A 255 -23.27 14.97 -6.74
C PRO A 255 -21.89 14.47 -7.18
N SER A 256 -21.16 15.25 -8.02
CA SER A 256 -19.79 14.90 -8.41
C SER A 256 -18.83 15.10 -7.24
N ALA A 257 -18.96 16.18 -6.46
CA ALA A 257 -18.16 16.43 -5.26
C ALA A 257 -18.40 15.36 -4.20
N GLN A 258 -19.64 14.93 -3.98
CA GLN A 258 -19.97 13.85 -3.06
C GLN A 258 -19.34 12.52 -3.48
N ARG A 259 -19.36 12.16 -4.79
CA ARG A 259 -18.69 10.95 -5.29
C ARG A 259 -17.18 11.02 -5.13
N ILE A 260 -16.57 12.18 -5.41
CA ILE A 260 -15.14 12.40 -5.17
C ILE A 260 -14.81 12.15 -3.69
N THR A 261 -15.55 12.78 -2.77
CA THR A 261 -15.37 12.62 -1.32
C THR A 261 -15.51 11.18 -0.87
N ALA A 262 -16.54 10.46 -1.32
CA ALA A 262 -16.78 9.06 -0.97
C ALA A 262 -15.61 8.16 -1.39
N ARG A 263 -15.09 8.35 -2.61
CA ARG A 263 -13.95 7.58 -3.10
C ARG A 263 -12.62 7.97 -2.43
N LEU A 264 -12.39 9.26 -2.13
CA LEU A 264 -11.21 9.71 -1.39
C LEU A 264 -11.14 9.11 0.03
N LYS A 265 -12.29 8.89 0.68
CA LYS A 265 -12.34 8.24 2.00
C LYS A 265 -11.71 6.85 2.00
N THR A 266 -11.80 6.08 0.90
CA THR A 266 -11.13 4.77 0.82
C THR A 266 -9.61 4.87 0.90
N LEU A 267 -9.01 5.99 0.45
CA LEU A 267 -7.58 6.24 0.64
C LEU A 267 -7.24 6.54 2.12
N VAL A 268 -8.13 7.21 2.83
CA VAL A 268 -7.97 7.43 4.29
C VAL A 268 -8.07 6.10 5.05
N ASP A 269 -9.01 5.24 4.66
CA ASP A 269 -9.22 3.93 5.28
C ASP A 269 -7.97 3.04 5.20
N VAL A 270 -7.17 3.19 4.12
CA VAL A 270 -5.90 2.46 3.96
C VAL A 270 -4.67 3.26 4.45
N GLY A 271 -4.88 4.39 5.16
CA GLY A 271 -3.79 5.16 5.75
C GLY A 271 -3.04 6.09 4.79
N LEU A 272 -3.65 6.50 3.67
CA LEU A 272 -3.04 7.36 2.65
C LEU A 272 -3.63 8.79 2.62
N SER A 273 -3.98 9.35 3.78
CA SER A 273 -4.55 10.70 3.89
C SER A 273 -3.59 11.81 3.48
N TYR A 274 -2.28 11.57 3.56
CA TYR A 274 -1.21 12.56 3.34
C TYR A 274 -0.75 12.68 1.89
N ILE A 275 -1.01 11.70 1.02
CA ILE A 275 -0.55 11.75 -0.38
C ILE A 275 -1.29 12.85 -1.14
N LYS A 276 -0.58 13.50 -2.08
CA LYS A 276 -1.19 14.50 -2.96
C LYS A 276 -1.98 13.83 -4.07
N LEU A 277 -3.11 14.42 -4.47
CA LEU A 277 -3.96 13.87 -5.55
C LEU A 277 -3.20 13.68 -6.86
N GLY A 278 -2.35 14.64 -7.22
CA GLY A 278 -1.53 14.62 -8.44
C GLY A 278 -0.16 13.97 -8.27
N GLN A 279 0.15 13.31 -7.15
CA GLN A 279 1.43 12.67 -6.91
C GLN A 279 1.69 11.53 -7.91
N SER A 280 2.81 11.59 -8.61
CA SER A 280 3.17 10.56 -9.60
C SER A 280 3.38 9.20 -8.94
N SER A 281 2.91 8.13 -9.59
CA SER A 281 3.13 6.75 -9.15
C SER A 281 4.60 6.37 -9.02
N SER A 282 5.49 7.03 -9.77
CA SER A 282 6.94 6.80 -9.69
C SER A 282 7.58 7.33 -8.41
N THR A 283 6.88 8.19 -7.66
CA THR A 283 7.34 8.75 -6.37
C THR A 283 6.69 8.07 -5.17
N LEU A 284 5.79 7.13 -5.41
CA LEU A 284 5.15 6.33 -4.37
C LEU A 284 6.06 5.15 -3.98
N SER A 285 6.09 4.84 -2.70
CA SER A 285 6.70 3.59 -2.24
C SER A 285 5.90 2.37 -2.68
N GLY A 286 6.53 1.19 -2.68
CA GLY A 286 5.84 -0.06 -3.00
C GLY A 286 4.61 -0.31 -2.11
N GLY A 287 4.73 -0.06 -0.81
CA GLY A 287 3.63 -0.18 0.13
C GLY A 287 2.49 0.83 -0.10
N GLU A 288 2.80 2.07 -0.52
CA GLU A 288 1.77 3.05 -0.91
C GLU A 288 1.03 2.60 -2.17
N SER A 289 1.75 2.09 -3.18
CA SER A 289 1.18 1.54 -4.40
C SER A 289 0.24 0.37 -4.11
N GLN A 290 0.64 -0.53 -3.23
CA GLN A 290 -0.17 -1.67 -2.80
C GLN A 290 -1.46 -1.23 -2.07
N ARG A 291 -1.36 -0.24 -1.18
CA ARG A 291 -2.54 0.31 -0.48
C ARG A 291 -3.49 1.07 -1.40
N ILE A 292 -2.99 1.73 -2.46
CA ILE A 292 -3.85 2.32 -3.49
C ILE A 292 -4.63 1.23 -4.24
N LYS A 293 -3.98 0.10 -4.57
CA LYS A 293 -4.68 -1.05 -5.17
C LYS A 293 -5.78 -1.58 -4.22
N LEU A 294 -5.48 -1.70 -2.93
CA LEU A 294 -6.48 -2.07 -1.92
C LEU A 294 -7.65 -1.08 -1.87
N ALA A 295 -7.37 0.24 -1.84
CA ALA A 295 -8.40 1.28 -1.85
C ALA A 295 -9.30 1.21 -3.09
N TYR A 296 -8.76 0.83 -4.25
CA TYR A 296 -9.55 0.61 -5.47
C TYR A 296 -10.59 -0.49 -5.25
N TYR A 297 -10.19 -1.65 -4.72
CA TYR A 297 -11.14 -2.74 -4.47
C TYR A 297 -12.17 -2.37 -3.40
N LEU A 298 -11.78 -1.67 -2.34
CA LEU A 298 -12.72 -1.14 -1.35
C LEU A 298 -13.76 -0.22 -1.98
N SER A 299 -13.35 0.65 -2.91
CA SER A 299 -14.25 1.57 -3.60
C SER A 299 -15.24 0.84 -4.53
N MET A 300 -14.83 -0.25 -5.15
CA MET A 300 -15.69 -1.07 -6.02
C MET A 300 -16.73 -1.85 -5.24
N THR A 301 -16.40 -2.30 -4.03
CA THR A 301 -17.33 -3.07 -3.17
C THR A 301 -18.45 -2.21 -2.57
N GLN A 302 -18.30 -0.88 -2.53
CA GLN A 302 -19.34 0.03 -2.03
C GLN A 302 -20.51 0.22 -3.01
N ASN A 303 -20.34 -0.06 -4.31
CA ASN A 303 -21.25 0.36 -5.37
C ASN A 303 -22.01 -0.79 -6.07
N ARG A 304 -21.98 -2.03 -5.57
CA ARG A 304 -22.59 -3.17 -6.29
C ARG A 304 -23.74 -3.80 -5.55
N ASP A 305 -24.95 -3.47 -5.98
CA ASP A 305 -26.17 -4.29 -5.83
C ASP A 305 -26.21 -5.37 -6.93
N SER A 306 -25.18 -6.21 -7.04
CA SER A 306 -25.18 -7.27 -8.05
C SER A 306 -25.93 -8.50 -7.56
N VAL A 307 -26.75 -9.09 -8.44
CA VAL A 307 -27.56 -10.31 -8.20
C VAL A 307 -26.69 -11.52 -7.84
N ARG A 308 -25.38 -11.48 -8.17
CA ARG A 308 -24.38 -12.48 -7.72
C ARG A 308 -23.17 -11.72 -7.18
N PRO A 309 -22.87 -11.80 -5.87
CA PRO A 309 -21.68 -11.18 -5.32
C PRO A 309 -20.43 -11.85 -5.90
N GLU A 310 -19.56 -11.08 -6.52
CA GLU A 310 -18.24 -11.54 -6.94
C GLU A 310 -17.45 -11.95 -5.69
N ARG A 311 -16.92 -13.15 -5.69
CA ARG A 311 -16.05 -13.66 -4.62
C ARG A 311 -14.62 -13.67 -5.13
N ILE A 312 -13.84 -12.75 -4.66
CA ILE A 312 -12.44 -12.57 -5.07
C ILE A 312 -11.53 -13.22 -4.04
N LEU A 313 -10.53 -13.94 -4.52
CA LEU A 313 -9.38 -14.34 -3.71
C LEU A 313 -8.30 -13.27 -3.86
N PHE A 314 -8.10 -12.49 -2.81
CA PHE A 314 -7.02 -11.52 -2.74
C PHE A 314 -5.76 -12.17 -2.18
N ILE A 315 -4.65 -11.91 -2.83
CA ILE A 315 -3.32 -12.33 -2.39
C ILE A 315 -2.47 -11.08 -2.21
N PHE A 316 -1.97 -10.85 -0.99
CA PHE A 316 -1.11 -9.73 -0.64
C PHE A 316 0.29 -10.23 -0.30
N ASP A 317 1.31 -9.56 -0.84
CA ASP A 317 2.70 -9.86 -0.56
C ASP A 317 3.32 -8.77 0.32
N GLU A 318 3.64 -9.11 1.56
CA GLU A 318 4.23 -8.27 2.60
C GLU A 318 3.59 -6.86 2.73
N PRO A 319 2.27 -6.74 2.92
CA PRO A 319 1.58 -5.46 2.89
C PRO A 319 1.91 -4.53 4.08
N THR A 320 2.57 -5.03 5.12
CA THR A 320 2.96 -4.20 6.28
C THR A 320 4.37 -3.64 6.19
N THR A 321 5.12 -3.93 5.12
CA THR A 321 6.49 -3.44 4.97
C THR A 321 6.54 -1.91 5.05
N GLY A 322 7.33 -1.40 6.01
CA GLY A 322 7.49 0.04 6.25
C GLY A 322 6.30 0.73 6.93
N LEU A 323 5.31 -0.01 7.43
CA LEU A 323 4.16 0.57 8.13
C LEU A 323 4.44 0.79 9.62
N HIS A 324 3.91 1.90 10.14
CA HIS A 324 3.77 2.13 11.56
C HIS A 324 2.62 1.25 12.14
N PHE A 325 2.68 0.87 13.42
CA PHE A 325 1.65 0.06 14.09
C PHE A 325 0.21 0.56 13.87
N TYR A 326 0.03 1.88 13.87
CA TYR A 326 -1.26 2.52 13.59
C TYR A 326 -1.79 2.25 12.18
N ASP A 327 -0.91 2.17 11.18
CA ASP A 327 -1.31 1.91 9.80
C ASP A 327 -1.55 0.41 9.56
N VAL A 328 -0.89 -0.47 10.32
CA VAL A 328 -1.20 -1.92 10.33
C VAL A 328 -2.64 -2.15 10.80
N GLU A 329 -3.10 -1.41 11.83
CA GLU A 329 -4.48 -1.48 12.29
C GLU A 329 -5.48 -1.08 11.20
N LYS A 330 -5.22 0.01 10.45
CA LYS A 330 -6.07 0.44 9.33
C LYS A 330 -6.12 -0.62 8.22
N LEU A 331 -4.97 -1.22 7.90
CA LEU A 331 -4.89 -2.31 6.92
C LEU A 331 -5.77 -3.49 7.34
N LEU A 332 -5.67 -3.93 8.59
CA LEU A 332 -6.50 -5.03 9.12
C LEU A 332 -8.00 -4.71 9.09
N ARG A 333 -8.40 -3.47 9.40
CA ARG A 333 -9.79 -3.01 9.26
C ARG A 333 -10.26 -3.08 7.80
N SER A 334 -9.39 -2.71 6.86
CA SER A 334 -9.68 -2.80 5.42
C SER A 334 -9.87 -4.25 4.97
N PHE A 335 -9.08 -5.18 5.50
CA PHE A 335 -9.26 -6.62 5.26
C PHE A 335 -10.61 -7.11 5.81
N ASP A 336 -11.03 -6.66 7.00
CA ASP A 336 -12.33 -7.04 7.54
C ASP A 336 -13.51 -6.55 6.68
N VAL A 337 -13.38 -5.38 6.05
CA VAL A 337 -14.39 -4.90 5.09
C VAL A 337 -14.48 -5.84 3.88
N LEU A 338 -13.36 -6.25 3.29
CA LEU A 338 -13.35 -7.21 2.17
C LEU A 338 -13.93 -8.58 2.58
N LEU A 339 -13.51 -9.10 3.73
CA LEU A 339 -14.00 -10.37 4.26
C LEU A 339 -15.51 -10.33 4.55
N SER A 340 -16.04 -9.19 5.04
CA SER A 340 -17.48 -9.02 5.30
C SER A 340 -18.32 -9.07 4.02
N LYS A 341 -17.72 -8.78 2.87
CA LYS A 341 -18.33 -8.88 1.53
C LYS A 341 -18.23 -10.29 0.92
N GLY A 342 -17.64 -11.25 1.65
CA GLY A 342 -17.52 -12.64 1.22
C GLY A 342 -16.28 -12.95 0.39
N HIS A 343 -15.30 -12.04 0.35
CA HIS A 343 -14.00 -12.29 -0.27
C HIS A 343 -13.11 -13.18 0.61
N SER A 344 -12.05 -13.71 0.04
CA SER A 344 -11.02 -14.49 0.73
C SER A 344 -9.69 -13.76 0.64
N ILE A 345 -8.89 -13.80 1.70
CA ILE A 345 -7.61 -13.09 1.75
C ILE A 345 -6.51 -14.04 2.15
N VAL A 346 -5.46 -14.10 1.34
CA VAL A 346 -4.19 -14.76 1.63
C VAL A 346 -3.11 -13.68 1.72
N VAL A 347 -2.35 -13.66 2.79
CA VAL A 347 -1.29 -12.66 3.01
C VAL A 347 0.01 -13.38 3.30
N VAL A 348 1.05 -13.07 2.53
CA VAL A 348 2.42 -13.45 2.89
C VAL A 348 2.94 -12.40 3.86
N GLU A 349 3.22 -12.77 5.11
CA GLU A 349 3.55 -11.80 6.15
C GLU A 349 4.45 -12.36 7.27
N HIS A 350 5.18 -11.43 7.90
CA HIS A 350 6.03 -11.69 9.06
C HIS A 350 5.63 -10.88 10.29
N ASN A 351 4.70 -9.92 10.13
CA ASN A 351 4.28 -9.02 11.20
C ASN A 351 3.44 -9.79 12.24
N PRO A 352 3.86 -9.81 13.53
CA PRO A 352 3.16 -10.56 14.57
C PRO A 352 1.71 -10.10 14.79
N ASP A 353 1.40 -8.82 14.59
CA ASP A 353 0.02 -8.32 14.77
C ASP A 353 -0.91 -8.82 13.67
N VAL A 354 -0.41 -8.98 12.43
CA VAL A 354 -1.17 -9.57 11.32
C VAL A 354 -1.35 -11.07 11.54
N ILE A 355 -0.29 -11.78 11.98
CA ILE A 355 -0.37 -13.22 12.25
C ILE A 355 -1.38 -13.49 13.38
N ARG A 356 -1.35 -12.75 14.49
CA ARG A 356 -2.33 -12.86 15.58
C ARG A 356 -3.76 -12.56 15.14
N ALA A 357 -3.93 -11.61 14.19
CA ALA A 357 -5.24 -11.24 13.65
C ALA A 357 -5.78 -12.27 12.64
N ALA A 358 -4.96 -13.19 12.12
CA ALA A 358 -5.38 -14.18 11.13
C ALA A 358 -6.44 -15.16 11.65
N ASP A 359 -7.29 -15.67 10.78
CA ASP A 359 -8.17 -16.80 11.06
C ASP A 359 -7.44 -18.13 10.91
N TRP A 360 -6.43 -18.17 10.02
CA TRP A 360 -5.64 -19.35 9.68
C TRP A 360 -4.21 -18.96 9.38
N VAL A 361 -3.27 -19.77 9.84
CA VAL A 361 -1.84 -19.59 9.63
C VAL A 361 -1.27 -20.82 8.95
N LEU A 362 -0.47 -20.58 7.93
CA LEU A 362 0.36 -21.59 7.25
C LEU A 362 1.81 -21.18 7.49
N ASP A 363 2.55 -21.95 8.27
CA ASP A 363 3.95 -21.68 8.60
C ASP A 363 4.85 -22.60 7.77
N LEU A 364 5.72 -22.00 6.94
CA LEU A 364 6.67 -22.71 6.08
C LEU A 364 8.06 -22.67 6.69
N GLY A 365 8.73 -23.81 6.67
CA GLY A 365 10.04 -23.95 7.28
C GLY A 365 10.68 -25.32 6.98
N PRO A 366 11.45 -25.85 7.91
CA PRO A 366 11.83 -25.24 9.20
C PRO A 366 12.85 -24.11 9.05
N ASP A 367 13.59 -24.02 7.92
CA ASP A 367 14.64 -23.04 7.65
C ASP A 367 14.55 -22.51 6.20
N ALA A 368 15.58 -21.89 5.70
CA ALA A 368 15.69 -21.31 4.35
C ALA A 368 16.32 -22.28 3.34
N GLY A 369 16.09 -22.02 2.04
CA GLY A 369 16.71 -22.75 0.93
C GLY A 369 16.42 -24.24 0.97
N ASP A 370 17.42 -25.08 0.79
CA ASP A 370 17.28 -26.54 0.76
C ASP A 370 16.78 -27.16 2.07
N ASN A 371 16.97 -26.48 3.18
CA ASN A 371 16.47 -26.88 4.50
C ASN A 371 15.06 -26.37 4.80
N GLY A 372 14.46 -25.57 3.89
CA GLY A 372 13.09 -25.09 3.96
C GLY A 372 12.15 -25.90 3.09
N GLY A 373 11.02 -25.30 2.73
CA GLY A 373 10.08 -25.85 1.76
C GLY A 373 9.09 -26.87 2.32
N GLU A 374 9.01 -27.02 3.62
CA GLU A 374 8.04 -27.87 4.30
C GLU A 374 6.92 -27.04 4.93
N LEU A 375 5.71 -27.59 5.00
CA LEU A 375 4.60 -27.01 5.79
C LEU A 375 4.79 -27.50 7.25
N VAL A 376 5.33 -26.66 8.11
CA VAL A 376 5.63 -27.05 9.50
C VAL A 376 4.44 -26.83 10.43
N PHE A 377 3.46 -25.98 10.01
CA PHE A 377 2.23 -25.79 10.76
C PHE A 377 1.09 -25.30 9.83
N ALA A 378 -0.13 -25.75 10.11
CA ALA A 378 -1.39 -25.27 9.53
C ALA A 378 -2.48 -25.32 10.60
N GLY A 379 -3.04 -24.15 10.96
CA GLY A 379 -4.05 -24.05 12.02
C GLY A 379 -4.34 -22.59 12.40
N THR A 380 -4.97 -22.39 13.55
CA THR A 380 -5.23 -21.05 14.12
C THR A 380 -3.96 -20.47 14.75
N PRO A 381 -3.87 -19.14 14.90
CA PRO A 381 -2.75 -18.52 15.63
C PRO A 381 -2.61 -19.03 17.05
N GLU A 382 -3.70 -19.31 17.73
CA GLU A 382 -3.75 -19.82 19.10
C GLU A 382 -3.12 -21.22 19.19
N GLU A 383 -3.43 -22.09 18.22
CA GLU A 383 -2.85 -23.44 18.11
C GLU A 383 -1.36 -23.36 17.79
N LEU A 384 -0.92 -22.43 16.95
CA LEU A 384 0.49 -22.19 16.63
C LEU A 384 1.29 -21.84 17.89
N VAL A 385 0.79 -20.89 18.68
CA VAL A 385 1.41 -20.51 19.97
C VAL A 385 1.43 -21.67 20.95
N ALA A 386 0.35 -22.44 21.05
CA ALA A 386 0.26 -23.59 21.95
C ALA A 386 1.25 -24.70 21.61
N GLN A 387 1.54 -24.93 20.33
CA GLN A 387 2.55 -25.93 19.90
C GLN A 387 3.98 -25.48 20.17
N GLY A 388 4.29 -24.15 20.00
CA GLY A 388 5.54 -23.53 20.44
C GLY A 388 6.83 -23.98 19.74
N ASN A 389 6.79 -24.82 18.71
CA ASN A 389 7.95 -25.51 18.13
C ASN A 389 8.47 -24.88 16.80
N THR A 390 7.80 -23.87 16.26
CA THR A 390 8.29 -23.15 15.08
C THR A 390 9.00 -21.86 15.46
N PHE A 391 9.80 -21.30 14.54
CA PHE A 391 10.38 -19.97 14.75
C PHE A 391 9.29 -18.91 14.91
N THR A 392 8.24 -18.95 14.11
CA THR A 392 7.12 -18.02 14.18
C THR A 392 6.42 -18.07 15.54
N ALA A 393 6.16 -19.27 16.09
CA ALA A 393 5.49 -19.44 17.37
C ALA A 393 6.24 -18.80 18.55
N LYS A 394 7.59 -18.75 18.49
CA LYS A 394 8.44 -18.18 19.56
C LYS A 394 8.32 -16.65 19.68
N TYR A 395 7.85 -15.96 18.62
CA TYR A 395 7.74 -14.50 18.56
C TYR A 395 6.28 -14.02 18.64
N LEU A 396 5.32 -14.90 18.72
CA LEU A 396 3.90 -14.61 18.93
C LEU A 396 3.53 -14.66 20.40
#